data_684497d580ab8bdc33089ea507eb432f
#
_entry.id   684497d580ab8bdc33089ea507eb432f
#
_cell.length_a   1.000
_cell.length_b   1.000
_cell.length_c   1.000
_cell.angle_alpha   90.00
_cell.angle_beta   90.00
_cell.angle_gamma   90.00
#
_symmetry.space_group_name_H-M   'P 1'
#
loop_
_entity.id
_entity.type
_entity.pdbx_description
1 polymer ?
#
loop_
_entity_poly.entity_id
_entity_poly.type
_entity_poly.pdbx_seq_one_letter_code
_entity_poly.pdbx_strand_id
1 'polypeptide(L)'
;DPVRYLNNPNARMLLVRRSTEELRELISVSKQLYPKAIPGIKFMERDKTWVAPSGATLWMSYLDRDDDVMRYQGQAFNWIGFDELTQWPTPYPWNYMRSRLRTTKASGLPLYMRATSNPGGPGHQWVKKTFIDPETPNKPFWATDTDTGEIICWPKGHTKEDEPLFKRRFIPANLFDNPYLADDGMYEANLLSLPEHQRRQLLEGDWDINEGAAFPEFNRKIHVVEPFDIPNNWPKFRACDYGYGSYTGVVWIAVAPDEQLIVYREMYVSKVLATDLADMILETESEEKIRYGVLDSSLWHKRGDTGPSLAEQMIVRGCRWRPADRSKGSRVSGKNEIHRRLQVDEFTEEPRMVIFDNCKNLISQLPAIPLDKNNPEDVDTKAEDHLYDALRYGVMTRPKSSLFDYTPVSNTGFQVSDATFGY
;
A
#
# COMPACT_ATOMS: atom_id res chain seq x y z
N ASP A 1 -14.87 -7.82 -22.46
CA ASP A 1 -15.07 -9.13 -21.89
C ASP A 1 -16.54 -9.55 -21.70
N PRO A 2 -17.54 -8.65 -21.62
CA PRO A 2 -18.95 -9.05 -21.62
C PRO A 2 -19.36 -9.82 -22.90
N VAL A 3 -18.61 -9.68 -23.98
CA VAL A 3 -18.85 -10.38 -25.25
C VAL A 3 -19.02 -11.89 -25.08
N ARG A 4 -18.31 -12.51 -24.12
CA ARG A 4 -18.42 -13.95 -23.85
C ARG A 4 -19.82 -14.38 -23.39
N TYR A 5 -20.57 -13.46 -22.82
CA TYR A 5 -21.89 -13.74 -22.26
C TYR A 5 -23.02 -13.52 -23.28
N LEU A 6 -22.75 -12.79 -24.36
CA LEU A 6 -23.79 -12.32 -25.29
C LEU A 6 -24.47 -13.42 -26.12
N ASN A 7 -23.93 -14.63 -26.12
CA ASN A 7 -24.56 -15.79 -26.74
C ASN A 7 -25.51 -16.56 -25.83
N ASN A 8 -25.61 -16.21 -24.55
CA ASN A 8 -26.47 -16.92 -23.60
C ASN A 8 -27.69 -16.06 -23.23
N PRO A 9 -28.93 -16.55 -23.51
CA PRO A 9 -30.15 -15.75 -23.27
C PRO A 9 -30.37 -15.35 -21.81
N ASN A 10 -29.75 -16.07 -20.87
CA ASN A 10 -29.89 -15.78 -19.44
C ASN A 10 -28.83 -14.76 -18.94
N ALA A 11 -27.96 -14.28 -19.81
CA ALA A 11 -26.91 -13.35 -19.41
C ALA A 11 -27.50 -11.95 -19.14
N ARG A 12 -27.23 -11.47 -17.95
CA ARG A 12 -27.54 -10.09 -17.52
C ARG A 12 -26.27 -9.46 -16.99
N MET A 13 -25.81 -8.46 -17.69
CA MET A 13 -24.54 -7.79 -17.43
C MET A 13 -24.75 -6.33 -17.10
N LEU A 14 -23.86 -5.76 -16.32
CA LEU A 14 -23.85 -4.36 -15.94
C LEU A 14 -22.46 -3.79 -16.14
N LEU A 15 -22.35 -2.64 -16.76
CA LEU A 15 -21.14 -1.82 -16.84
C LEU A 15 -21.43 -0.47 -16.20
N VAL A 16 -20.58 -0.04 -15.27
CA VAL A 16 -20.75 1.23 -14.55
C VAL A 16 -19.53 2.14 -14.70
N ARG A 17 -19.82 3.43 -14.80
CA ARG A 17 -18.90 4.55 -14.71
C ARG A 17 -19.28 5.45 -13.53
N ARG A 18 -18.38 6.36 -13.16
CA ARG A 18 -18.64 7.31 -12.06
C ARG A 18 -19.72 8.34 -12.44
N SER A 19 -19.67 8.90 -13.63
CA SER A 19 -20.58 9.96 -14.06
C SER A 19 -21.33 9.62 -15.36
N THR A 20 -22.39 10.38 -15.65
CA THR A 20 -23.15 10.28 -16.90
C THR A 20 -22.33 10.76 -18.09
N GLU A 21 -21.52 11.78 -17.91
CA GLU A 21 -20.66 12.37 -18.94
C GLU A 21 -19.65 11.35 -19.44
N GLU A 22 -18.96 10.68 -18.53
CA GLU A 22 -17.98 9.63 -18.85
C GLU A 22 -18.64 8.41 -19.49
N LEU A 23 -19.85 8.05 -19.04
CA LEU A 23 -20.60 6.96 -19.62
C LEU A 23 -20.97 7.20 -21.09
N ARG A 24 -21.19 8.44 -21.51
CA ARG A 24 -21.51 8.78 -22.90
C ARG A 24 -20.44 8.35 -23.89
N GLU A 25 -19.17 8.51 -23.52
CA GLU A 25 -18.06 8.10 -24.35
C GLU A 25 -18.03 6.58 -24.53
N LEU A 26 -18.17 5.83 -23.44
CA LEU A 26 -18.25 4.36 -23.50
C LEU A 26 -19.41 3.88 -24.38
N ILE A 27 -20.59 4.53 -24.27
CA ILE A 27 -21.73 4.23 -25.14
C ILE A 27 -21.37 4.51 -26.58
N SER A 28 -20.76 5.65 -26.88
CA SER A 28 -20.35 6.03 -28.24
C SER A 28 -19.40 5.00 -28.85
N VAL A 29 -18.36 4.63 -28.13
CA VAL A 29 -17.39 3.61 -28.56
C VAL A 29 -18.06 2.25 -28.74
N SER A 30 -18.94 1.85 -27.82
CA SER A 30 -19.68 0.59 -27.93
C SER A 30 -20.57 0.52 -29.15
N LYS A 31 -21.19 1.64 -29.56
CA LYS A 31 -22.01 1.74 -30.79
C LYS A 31 -21.18 1.56 -32.07
N GLN A 32 -19.91 1.92 -32.06
CA GLN A 32 -18.99 1.69 -33.18
C GLN A 32 -18.50 0.24 -33.25
N LEU A 33 -18.31 -0.41 -32.13
CA LEU A 33 -17.66 -1.73 -32.02
C LEU A 33 -18.65 -2.91 -31.97
N TYR A 34 -19.71 -2.83 -31.18
CA TYR A 34 -20.58 -3.97 -30.94
C TYR A 34 -21.35 -4.44 -32.17
N PRO A 35 -21.89 -3.57 -33.02
CA PRO A 35 -22.54 -4.03 -34.23
C PRO A 35 -21.62 -4.78 -35.21
N LYS A 36 -20.32 -4.44 -35.21
CA LYS A 36 -19.31 -5.13 -36.01
C LYS A 36 -18.95 -6.52 -35.42
N ALA A 37 -18.89 -6.60 -34.10
CA ALA A 37 -18.51 -7.84 -33.39
C ALA A 37 -19.68 -8.82 -33.27
N ILE A 38 -20.92 -8.33 -33.22
CA ILE A 38 -22.12 -9.12 -32.93
C ILE A 38 -23.23 -8.67 -33.85
N PRO A 39 -23.36 -9.30 -35.04
CA PRO A 39 -24.41 -8.97 -36.00
C PRO A 39 -25.80 -9.08 -35.37
N GLY A 40 -26.62 -8.05 -35.54
CA GLY A 40 -27.99 -7.99 -35.04
C GLY A 40 -28.17 -7.52 -33.59
N ILE A 41 -27.08 -7.17 -32.88
CA ILE A 41 -27.17 -6.51 -31.58
C ILE A 41 -27.84 -5.15 -31.68
N LYS A 42 -28.69 -4.78 -30.72
CA LYS A 42 -29.42 -3.50 -30.71
C LYS A 42 -29.17 -2.74 -29.43
N PHE A 43 -28.98 -1.43 -29.55
CA PHE A 43 -28.88 -0.53 -28.40
C PHE A 43 -30.23 0.13 -28.11
N MET A 44 -30.73 -0.04 -26.91
CA MET A 44 -31.97 0.58 -26.43
C MET A 44 -31.61 1.91 -25.75
N GLU A 45 -31.83 3.03 -26.49
CA GLU A 45 -31.39 4.38 -26.08
C GLU A 45 -31.98 4.80 -24.70
N ARG A 46 -33.29 4.54 -24.51
CA ARG A 46 -33.98 4.93 -23.28
C ARG A 46 -33.37 4.26 -22.03
N ASP A 47 -33.06 2.98 -22.13
CA ASP A 47 -32.64 2.17 -21.04
C ASP A 47 -31.10 2.00 -21.00
N LYS A 48 -30.40 2.62 -21.97
CA LYS A 48 -28.92 2.50 -22.14
C LYS A 48 -28.47 1.02 -22.10
N THR A 49 -29.20 0.16 -22.78
CA THR A 49 -29.02 -1.29 -22.73
C THR A 49 -28.78 -1.88 -24.10
N TRP A 50 -27.69 -2.64 -24.22
CA TRP A 50 -27.46 -3.52 -25.35
C TRP A 50 -28.27 -4.81 -25.22
N VAL A 51 -28.96 -5.20 -26.29
CA VAL A 51 -29.71 -6.44 -26.36
C VAL A 51 -29.16 -7.26 -27.54
N ALA A 52 -28.57 -8.42 -27.20
CA ALA A 52 -28.05 -9.35 -28.19
C ALA A 52 -29.19 -10.18 -28.85
N PRO A 53 -28.98 -10.74 -30.06
CA PRO A 53 -29.95 -11.62 -30.70
C PRO A 53 -30.35 -12.84 -29.86
N SER A 54 -29.48 -13.28 -28.98
CA SER A 54 -29.76 -14.36 -28.01
C SER A 54 -30.76 -13.97 -26.91
N GLY A 55 -31.00 -12.68 -26.68
CA GLY A 55 -31.72 -12.16 -25.52
C GLY A 55 -30.83 -11.71 -24.36
N ALA A 56 -29.52 -11.93 -24.45
CA ALA A 56 -28.57 -11.41 -23.46
C ALA A 56 -28.60 -9.88 -23.40
N THR A 57 -28.43 -9.31 -22.22
CA THR A 57 -28.48 -7.88 -22.00
C THR A 57 -27.22 -7.35 -21.32
N LEU A 58 -26.73 -6.19 -21.77
CA LEU A 58 -25.69 -5.42 -21.10
C LEU A 58 -26.22 -4.02 -20.79
N TRP A 59 -26.50 -3.74 -19.56
CA TRP A 59 -26.92 -2.43 -19.09
C TRP A 59 -25.70 -1.55 -18.84
N MET A 60 -25.67 -0.34 -19.40
CA MET A 60 -24.63 0.66 -19.20
C MET A 60 -25.20 1.75 -18.28
N SER A 61 -24.60 1.92 -17.12
CA SER A 61 -25.13 2.80 -16.08
C SER A 61 -23.99 3.56 -15.36
N TYR A 62 -24.38 4.38 -14.39
CA TYR A 62 -23.42 5.17 -13.60
C TYR A 62 -23.78 5.13 -12.13
N LEU A 63 -22.77 5.38 -11.28
CA LEU A 63 -22.86 5.48 -9.83
C LEU A 63 -22.14 6.76 -9.37
N ASP A 64 -22.88 7.87 -9.32
CA ASP A 64 -22.35 9.18 -8.95
C ASP A 64 -22.01 9.24 -7.46
N ARG A 65 -22.85 8.63 -6.62
CA ARG A 65 -22.66 8.52 -5.17
C ARG A 65 -22.60 7.07 -4.75
N ASP A 66 -21.96 6.82 -3.61
CA ASP A 66 -21.85 5.48 -3.07
C ASP A 66 -23.23 4.84 -2.81
N ASP A 67 -24.22 5.62 -2.36
CA ASP A 67 -25.58 5.16 -2.11
C ASP A 67 -26.39 4.82 -3.40
N ASP A 68 -25.93 5.23 -4.56
CA ASP A 68 -26.57 4.89 -5.84
C ASP A 68 -26.63 3.38 -6.10
N VAL A 69 -25.81 2.61 -5.45
CA VAL A 69 -25.85 1.13 -5.49
C VAL A 69 -27.20 0.56 -5.04
N MET A 70 -27.97 1.31 -4.24
CA MET A 70 -29.28 0.89 -3.78
C MET A 70 -30.31 0.76 -4.92
N ARG A 71 -30.09 1.44 -6.06
CA ARG A 71 -30.91 1.26 -7.29
C ARG A 71 -30.86 -0.18 -7.82
N TYR A 72 -29.84 -0.95 -7.46
CA TYR A 72 -29.66 -2.33 -7.89
C TYR A 72 -30.19 -3.35 -6.86
N GLN A 73 -30.84 -2.88 -5.79
CA GLN A 73 -31.47 -3.76 -4.81
C GLN A 73 -32.50 -4.66 -5.51
N GLY A 74 -32.47 -5.95 -5.22
CA GLY A 74 -33.34 -6.95 -5.87
C GLY A 74 -32.85 -7.44 -7.23
N GLN A 75 -31.91 -6.75 -7.90
CA GLN A 75 -31.39 -7.17 -9.20
C GLN A 75 -30.27 -8.23 -9.07
N ALA A 76 -30.05 -8.96 -10.16
CA ALA A 76 -29.04 -10.00 -10.25
C ALA A 76 -28.31 -9.89 -11.60
N PHE A 77 -26.98 -10.01 -11.54
CA PHE A 77 -26.10 -9.94 -12.72
C PHE A 77 -25.12 -11.12 -12.73
N ASN A 78 -24.75 -11.54 -13.95
CA ASN A 78 -23.74 -12.58 -14.13
C ASN A 78 -22.35 -11.97 -14.27
N TRP A 79 -22.28 -10.75 -14.78
CA TRP A 79 -21.06 -9.98 -14.96
C TRP A 79 -21.28 -8.52 -14.55
N ILE A 80 -20.34 -7.95 -13.81
CA ILE A 80 -20.35 -6.55 -13.44
C ILE A 80 -18.98 -5.97 -13.77
N GLY A 81 -18.96 -4.90 -14.56
CA GLY A 81 -17.77 -4.12 -14.90
C GLY A 81 -17.78 -2.76 -14.23
N PHE A 82 -16.68 -2.38 -13.61
CA PHE A 82 -16.38 -1.03 -13.17
C PHE A 82 -15.30 -0.46 -14.08
N ASP A 83 -15.56 0.67 -14.68
CA ASP A 83 -14.57 1.36 -15.51
C ASP A 83 -14.05 2.56 -14.73
N GLU A 84 -12.72 2.72 -14.65
CA GLU A 84 -12.01 3.68 -13.81
C GLU A 84 -12.32 3.53 -12.31
N LEU A 85 -11.99 2.36 -11.75
CA LEU A 85 -12.34 2.01 -10.36
C LEU A 85 -11.82 3.00 -9.31
N THR A 86 -10.70 3.66 -9.54
CA THR A 86 -10.14 4.68 -8.64
C THR A 86 -10.96 5.96 -8.53
N GLN A 87 -11.99 6.14 -9.36
CA GLN A 87 -12.91 7.27 -9.25
C GLN A 87 -13.87 7.15 -8.05
N TRP A 88 -14.05 5.97 -7.48
CA TRP A 88 -14.85 5.79 -6.26
C TRP A 88 -13.97 5.94 -5.02
N PRO A 89 -14.27 6.92 -4.14
CA PRO A 89 -13.45 7.19 -2.96
C PRO A 89 -13.40 6.04 -1.95
N THR A 90 -14.46 5.23 -1.90
CA THR A 90 -14.61 4.13 -0.94
C THR A 90 -14.80 2.78 -1.65
N PRO A 91 -14.45 1.66 -1.01
CA PRO A 91 -14.70 0.32 -1.55
C PRO A 91 -16.18 -0.09 -1.48
N TYR A 92 -17.06 0.72 -0.88
CA TYR A 92 -18.46 0.36 -0.63
C TYR A 92 -19.23 0.00 -1.91
N PRO A 93 -19.18 0.77 -3.02
CA PRO A 93 -19.88 0.40 -4.25
C PRO A 93 -19.42 -0.95 -4.81
N TRP A 94 -18.11 -1.20 -4.82
CA TRP A 94 -17.56 -2.48 -5.24
C TRP A 94 -18.05 -3.65 -4.37
N ASN A 95 -17.97 -3.52 -3.07
CA ASN A 95 -18.38 -4.55 -2.11
C ASN A 95 -19.89 -4.81 -2.16
N TYR A 96 -20.70 -3.76 -2.25
CA TYR A 96 -22.15 -3.89 -2.37
C TYR A 96 -22.55 -4.61 -3.67
N MET A 97 -21.99 -4.18 -4.81
CA MET A 97 -22.33 -4.77 -6.10
C MET A 97 -21.90 -6.23 -6.22
N ARG A 98 -20.89 -6.68 -5.49
CA ARG A 98 -20.52 -8.09 -5.40
C ARG A 98 -21.69 -8.95 -4.88
N SER A 99 -22.53 -8.44 -3.99
CA SER A 99 -23.74 -9.13 -3.50
C SER A 99 -24.82 -9.29 -4.58
N ARG A 100 -24.69 -8.57 -5.70
CA ARG A 100 -25.59 -8.66 -6.86
C ARG A 100 -25.14 -9.70 -7.88
N LEU A 101 -23.92 -10.24 -7.75
CA LEU A 101 -23.45 -11.35 -8.57
C LEU A 101 -24.12 -12.65 -8.15
N ARG A 102 -25.09 -13.06 -8.93
CA ARG A 102 -25.84 -14.31 -8.67
C ARG A 102 -26.48 -14.84 -9.94
N THR A 103 -26.59 -16.14 -10.04
CA THR A 103 -27.25 -16.83 -11.15
C THR A 103 -27.87 -18.13 -10.68
N THR A 104 -28.71 -18.71 -11.49
CA THR A 104 -29.21 -20.06 -11.28
C THR A 104 -28.18 -21.09 -11.81
N LYS A 105 -28.06 -22.25 -11.18
CA LYS A 105 -27.20 -23.32 -11.66
C LYS A 105 -27.50 -23.73 -13.11
N ALA A 106 -28.77 -23.64 -13.53
CA ALA A 106 -29.19 -23.97 -14.89
C ALA A 106 -28.64 -23.06 -15.98
N SER A 107 -28.18 -21.84 -15.63
CA SER A 107 -27.66 -20.91 -16.63
C SER A 107 -26.27 -21.29 -17.17
N GLY A 108 -25.48 -22.03 -16.41
CA GLY A 108 -24.10 -22.39 -16.72
C GLY A 108 -23.12 -21.20 -16.82
N LEU A 109 -23.54 -20.00 -16.43
CA LEU A 109 -22.78 -18.76 -16.58
C LEU A 109 -21.82 -18.58 -15.40
N PRO A 110 -20.54 -18.32 -15.64
CA PRO A 110 -19.62 -17.93 -14.61
C PRO A 110 -19.96 -16.53 -14.07
N LEU A 111 -19.64 -16.28 -12.81
CA LEU A 111 -19.85 -15.00 -12.16
C LEU A 111 -18.53 -14.26 -12.05
N TYR A 112 -18.45 -13.06 -12.63
CA TYR A 112 -17.25 -12.23 -12.57
C TYR A 112 -17.58 -10.76 -12.25
N MET A 113 -16.72 -10.16 -11.44
CA MET A 113 -16.51 -8.72 -11.41
C MET A 113 -15.18 -8.38 -12.05
N ARG A 114 -15.15 -7.30 -12.82
CA ARG A 114 -13.94 -6.77 -13.44
C ARG A 114 -13.87 -5.27 -13.26
N ALA A 115 -12.68 -4.73 -13.23
CA ALA A 115 -12.46 -3.31 -13.23
C ALA A 115 -11.29 -2.96 -14.15
N THR A 116 -11.36 -1.79 -14.73
CA THR A 116 -10.22 -1.07 -15.32
C THR A 116 -9.90 0.11 -14.42
N SER A 117 -8.65 0.49 -14.34
CA SER A 117 -8.24 1.68 -13.61
C SER A 117 -6.80 2.08 -13.92
N ASN A 118 -6.54 3.37 -13.81
CA ASN A 118 -5.20 3.91 -13.72
C ASN A 118 -4.84 4.25 -12.26
N PRO A 119 -3.56 4.32 -11.91
CA PRO A 119 -3.12 4.91 -10.65
C PRO A 119 -3.61 6.36 -10.52
N GLY A 120 -3.83 6.81 -9.31
CA GLY A 120 -4.36 8.15 -9.02
C GLY A 120 -5.86 8.13 -8.77
N GLY A 121 -6.45 9.32 -8.58
CA GLY A 121 -7.86 9.48 -8.24
C GLY A 121 -8.19 9.23 -6.76
N PRO A 122 -9.42 9.58 -6.34
CA PRO A 122 -9.80 9.57 -4.93
C PRO A 122 -9.80 8.17 -4.27
N GLY A 123 -9.96 7.12 -5.07
CA GLY A 123 -9.99 5.73 -4.60
C GLY A 123 -8.66 4.99 -4.72
N HIS A 124 -7.60 5.67 -5.13
CA HIS A 124 -6.30 5.06 -5.38
C HIS A 124 -5.85 4.11 -4.26
N GLN A 125 -5.90 4.57 -3.02
CA GLN A 125 -5.38 3.82 -1.87
C GLN A 125 -6.12 2.50 -1.63
N TRP A 126 -7.44 2.52 -1.62
CA TRP A 126 -8.20 1.29 -1.39
C TRP A 126 -8.08 0.31 -2.56
N VAL A 127 -7.99 0.80 -3.80
CA VAL A 127 -7.77 -0.05 -4.98
C VAL A 127 -6.40 -0.69 -4.91
N LYS A 128 -5.36 0.09 -4.59
CA LYS A 128 -4.00 -0.40 -4.41
C LYS A 128 -3.93 -1.48 -3.32
N LYS A 129 -4.42 -1.18 -2.11
CA LYS A 129 -4.47 -2.12 -0.98
C LYS A 129 -5.25 -3.42 -1.32
N THR A 130 -6.29 -3.30 -2.14
CA THR A 130 -7.20 -4.43 -2.44
C THR A 130 -6.69 -5.32 -3.56
N PHE A 131 -5.97 -4.79 -4.56
CA PHE A 131 -5.66 -5.51 -5.80
C PHE A 131 -4.18 -5.54 -6.16
N ILE A 132 -3.39 -4.53 -5.75
CA ILE A 132 -2.00 -4.38 -6.17
C ILE A 132 -1.03 -4.93 -5.11
N ASP A 133 -1.17 -4.46 -3.86
CA ASP A 133 -0.25 -4.81 -2.78
C ASP A 133 -0.28 -6.28 -2.33
N PRO A 134 -1.42 -7.01 -2.38
CA PRO A 134 -1.48 -8.36 -1.82
C PRO A 134 -0.61 -9.40 -2.52
N GLU A 135 -0.38 -9.26 -3.83
CA GLU A 135 0.36 -10.27 -4.60
C GLU A 135 1.03 -9.64 -5.83
N THR A 136 2.07 -10.30 -6.34
CA THR A 136 2.75 -9.91 -7.58
C THR A 136 1.79 -9.92 -8.78
N PRO A 137 2.01 -9.03 -9.77
CA PRO A 137 1.17 -8.95 -10.96
C PRO A 137 0.96 -10.31 -11.65
N ASN A 138 -0.24 -10.51 -12.18
CA ASN A 138 -0.69 -11.73 -12.88
C ASN A 138 -0.88 -12.98 -12.03
N LYS A 139 -0.47 -13.01 -10.77
CA LYS A 139 -0.75 -14.13 -9.87
C LYS A 139 -2.13 -13.99 -9.21
N PRO A 140 -2.93 -15.06 -9.16
CA PRO A 140 -4.20 -15.04 -8.42
C PRO A 140 -3.93 -15.17 -6.92
N PHE A 141 -4.70 -14.44 -6.11
CA PHE A 141 -4.66 -14.48 -4.65
C PHE A 141 -6.08 -14.54 -4.06
N TRP A 142 -6.17 -14.95 -2.80
CA TRP A 142 -7.47 -14.99 -2.11
C TRP A 142 -7.90 -13.59 -1.69
N ALA A 143 -9.19 -13.30 -1.92
CA ALA A 143 -9.76 -12.02 -1.58
C ALA A 143 -9.81 -11.84 -0.06
N THR A 144 -9.33 -10.69 0.41
CA THR A 144 -9.43 -10.26 1.79
C THR A 144 -10.56 -9.26 1.97
N ASP A 145 -11.11 -9.21 3.16
CA ASP A 145 -12.00 -8.15 3.58
C ASP A 145 -11.23 -6.81 3.62
N THR A 146 -11.85 -5.74 3.16
CA THR A 146 -11.19 -4.44 3.06
C THR A 146 -10.99 -3.75 4.41
N ASP A 147 -11.79 -4.11 5.40
CA ASP A 147 -11.77 -3.48 6.72
C ASP A 147 -10.89 -4.28 7.70
N THR A 148 -11.03 -5.61 7.69
CA THR A 148 -10.32 -6.49 8.63
C THR A 148 -9.01 -7.03 8.08
N GLY A 149 -8.83 -7.06 6.75
CA GLY A 149 -7.68 -7.68 6.08
C GLY A 149 -7.70 -9.21 6.09
N GLU A 150 -8.70 -9.85 6.69
CA GLU A 150 -8.82 -11.30 6.77
C GLU A 150 -9.30 -11.90 5.44
N ILE A 151 -8.87 -13.14 5.14
CA ILE A 151 -9.36 -13.86 3.96
C ILE A 151 -10.86 -14.11 4.10
N ILE A 152 -11.61 -13.79 3.03
CA ILE A 152 -13.05 -14.00 3.00
C ILE A 152 -13.34 -15.49 2.83
N CYS A 153 -13.79 -16.13 3.89
CA CYS A 153 -14.14 -17.53 3.93
C CYS A 153 -15.65 -17.76 3.99
N TRP A 154 -16.05 -19.01 3.84
CA TRP A 154 -17.43 -19.43 4.07
C TRP A 154 -17.79 -19.21 5.54
N PRO A 155 -19.06 -18.79 5.84
CA PRO A 155 -19.51 -18.64 7.21
C PRO A 155 -19.34 -19.94 8.01
N LYS A 156 -19.00 -19.80 9.28
CA LYS A 156 -18.87 -20.93 10.21
C LYS A 156 -20.17 -21.75 10.25
N GLY A 157 -20.05 -23.06 10.20
CA GLY A 157 -21.21 -23.97 10.11
C GLY A 157 -21.73 -24.20 8.69
N HIS A 158 -21.14 -23.60 7.67
CA HIS A 158 -21.43 -23.90 6.27
C HIS A 158 -20.73 -25.22 5.84
N THR A 159 -21.23 -25.89 4.79
CA THR A 159 -20.64 -27.15 4.26
C THR A 159 -19.21 -26.96 3.71
N LYS A 160 -18.85 -25.75 3.38
CA LYS A 160 -17.51 -25.34 2.96
C LYS A 160 -16.86 -24.41 3.99
N GLU A 161 -16.98 -24.77 5.24
CA GLU A 161 -16.41 -24.03 6.35
C GLU A 161 -14.90 -23.85 6.15
N ASP A 162 -14.41 -22.67 6.46
CA ASP A 162 -13.00 -22.26 6.33
C ASP A 162 -12.41 -22.30 4.91
N GLU A 163 -13.19 -22.62 3.87
CA GLU A 163 -12.73 -22.46 2.49
C GLU A 163 -12.77 -20.99 2.04
N PRO A 164 -11.69 -20.48 1.41
CA PRO A 164 -11.70 -19.17 0.79
C PRO A 164 -12.72 -19.05 -0.34
N LEU A 165 -13.47 -17.93 -0.36
CA LEU A 165 -14.59 -17.75 -1.29
C LEU A 165 -14.22 -17.20 -2.65
N PHE A 166 -13.31 -16.22 -2.68
CA PHE A 166 -13.07 -15.43 -3.88
C PHE A 166 -11.58 -15.32 -4.19
N LYS A 167 -11.25 -15.38 -5.48
CA LYS A 167 -9.93 -15.03 -6.00
C LYS A 167 -9.96 -13.67 -6.68
N ARG A 168 -8.88 -12.94 -6.53
CA ARG A 168 -8.57 -11.69 -7.24
C ARG A 168 -7.30 -11.88 -8.08
N ARG A 169 -7.13 -11.02 -9.06
CA ARG A 169 -5.90 -10.92 -9.86
C ARG A 169 -5.76 -9.50 -10.35
N PHE A 170 -4.60 -8.93 -10.19
CA PHE A 170 -4.19 -7.72 -10.86
C PHE A 170 -3.47 -8.08 -12.17
N ILE A 171 -3.88 -7.45 -13.27
CA ILE A 171 -3.25 -7.60 -14.58
C ILE A 171 -2.78 -6.21 -14.96
N PRO A 172 -1.45 -5.94 -14.92
CA PRO A 172 -0.91 -4.66 -15.34
C PRO A 172 -1.07 -4.52 -16.85
N ALA A 173 -1.22 -3.28 -17.29
CA ALA A 173 -1.17 -2.89 -18.71
C ALA A 173 -0.46 -1.54 -18.78
N ASN A 174 0.39 -1.37 -19.77
CA ASN A 174 1.08 -0.12 -20.07
C ASN A 174 0.86 0.27 -21.53
N LEU A 175 1.34 1.46 -21.91
CA LEU A 175 1.20 1.96 -23.27
C LEU A 175 1.71 0.98 -24.31
N PHE A 176 2.84 0.33 -24.06
CA PHE A 176 3.52 -0.54 -25.03
C PHE A 176 2.84 -1.89 -25.24
N ASP A 177 1.88 -2.26 -24.37
CA ASP A 177 1.05 -3.44 -24.54
C ASP A 177 -0.03 -3.21 -25.63
N ASN A 178 -0.24 -1.96 -26.07
CA ASN A 178 -1.15 -1.61 -27.15
C ASN A 178 -0.38 -1.14 -28.40
N PRO A 179 -0.14 -2.00 -29.39
CA PRO A 179 0.66 -1.67 -30.56
C PRO A 179 0.09 -0.48 -31.36
N TYR A 180 -1.23 -0.27 -31.34
CA TYR A 180 -1.85 0.85 -32.04
C TYR A 180 -1.56 2.21 -31.43
N LEU A 181 -1.25 2.27 -30.13
CA LEU A 181 -0.86 3.50 -29.43
C LEU A 181 0.66 3.67 -29.38
N ALA A 182 1.39 2.56 -29.30
CA ALA A 182 2.84 2.58 -29.27
C ALA A 182 3.46 3.05 -30.60
N ASP A 183 2.82 2.72 -31.74
CA ASP A 183 3.31 3.11 -33.06
C ASP A 183 3.06 4.59 -33.41
N ASP A 184 2.14 5.27 -32.73
CA ASP A 184 1.78 6.68 -33.05
C ASP A 184 2.83 7.68 -32.53
N GLY A 185 3.64 7.35 -31.53
CA GLY A 185 4.66 8.22 -30.92
C GLY A 185 4.15 9.55 -30.38
N MET A 186 3.07 10.09 -30.93
CA MET A 186 2.46 11.37 -30.52
C MET A 186 1.82 11.24 -29.13
N TYR A 187 1.14 10.12 -28.86
CA TYR A 187 0.53 9.88 -27.55
C TYR A 187 1.59 9.73 -26.46
N GLU A 188 2.68 9.02 -26.77
CA GLU A 188 3.83 8.91 -25.86
C GLU A 188 4.45 10.28 -25.59
N ALA A 189 4.68 11.09 -26.63
CA ALA A 189 5.23 12.44 -26.49
C ALA A 189 4.34 13.33 -25.61
N ASN A 190 3.01 13.22 -25.74
CA ASN A 190 2.06 13.94 -24.90
C ASN A 190 2.18 13.52 -23.43
N LEU A 191 2.30 12.22 -23.15
CA LEU A 191 2.48 11.73 -21.79
C LEU A 191 3.85 12.14 -21.21
N LEU A 192 4.91 12.14 -22.00
CA LEU A 192 6.25 12.59 -21.58
C LEU A 192 6.29 14.09 -21.25
N SER A 193 5.38 14.90 -21.81
CA SER A 193 5.27 16.34 -21.49
C SER A 193 4.59 16.63 -20.15
N LEU A 194 3.95 15.63 -19.52
CA LEU A 194 3.28 15.78 -18.24
C LEU A 194 4.31 15.90 -17.09
N PRO A 195 3.89 16.49 -15.96
CA PRO A 195 4.68 16.43 -14.72
C PRO A 195 5.07 14.99 -14.37
N GLU A 196 6.25 14.81 -13.78
CA GLU A 196 6.85 13.49 -13.53
C GLU A 196 5.90 12.52 -12.83
N HIS A 197 5.17 12.96 -11.80
CA HIS A 197 4.22 12.12 -11.09
C HIS A 197 3.08 11.61 -11.99
N GLN A 198 2.52 12.47 -12.87
CA GLN A 198 1.46 12.07 -13.82
C GLN A 198 2.01 11.15 -14.92
N ARG A 199 3.22 11.44 -15.39
CA ARG A 199 3.91 10.58 -16.37
C ARG A 199 4.09 9.18 -15.82
N ARG A 200 4.62 9.02 -14.60
CA ARG A 200 4.80 7.72 -13.96
C ARG A 200 3.46 7.00 -13.73
N GLN A 201 2.41 7.72 -13.37
CA GLN A 201 1.07 7.14 -13.22
C GLN A 201 0.50 6.62 -14.54
N LEU A 202 0.56 7.44 -15.60
CA LEU A 202 -0.16 7.16 -16.84
C LEU A 202 0.67 6.37 -17.86
N LEU A 203 1.97 6.64 -17.95
CA LEU A 203 2.86 5.94 -18.89
C LEU A 203 3.38 4.63 -18.30
N GLU A 204 3.81 4.64 -17.03
CA GLU A 204 4.45 3.50 -16.39
C GLU A 204 3.47 2.65 -15.57
N GLY A 205 2.24 3.14 -15.34
CA GLY A 205 1.25 2.47 -14.50
C GLY A 205 1.71 2.30 -13.06
N ASP A 206 2.48 3.26 -12.54
CA ASP A 206 3.09 3.19 -11.21
C ASP A 206 2.06 3.49 -10.11
N TRP A 207 1.73 2.48 -9.34
CA TRP A 207 0.77 2.57 -8.23
C TRP A 207 1.39 3.09 -6.92
N ASP A 208 2.69 3.30 -6.86
CA ASP A 208 3.36 3.81 -5.67
C ASP A 208 3.45 5.34 -5.65
N ILE A 209 3.10 6.00 -6.75
CA ILE A 209 3.08 7.46 -6.83
C ILE A 209 1.74 8.02 -6.40
N ASN A 210 1.80 8.86 -5.36
CA ASN A 210 0.67 9.63 -4.85
C ASN A 210 1.01 11.12 -4.87
N GLU A 211 0.13 11.94 -5.45
CA GLU A 211 0.28 13.40 -5.41
C GLU A 211 0.22 13.88 -3.95
N GLY A 212 1.26 14.59 -3.51
CA GLY A 212 1.42 15.00 -2.10
C GLY A 212 1.97 13.91 -1.17
N ALA A 213 2.50 12.81 -1.71
CA ALA A 213 3.24 11.83 -0.92
C ALA A 213 4.46 12.47 -0.24
N ALA A 214 4.74 12.04 0.99
CA ALA A 214 5.90 12.52 1.73
C ALA A 214 7.23 11.98 1.17
N PHE A 215 7.19 10.87 0.43
CA PHE A 215 8.39 10.20 -0.12
C PHE A 215 8.19 9.87 -1.61
N PRO A 216 8.18 10.88 -2.49
CA PRO A 216 7.93 10.67 -3.93
C PRO A 216 9.08 9.91 -4.63
N GLU A 217 10.28 9.88 -4.05
CA GLU A 217 11.44 9.15 -4.57
C GLU A 217 11.35 7.65 -4.32
N PHE A 218 10.46 7.19 -3.42
CA PHE A 218 10.29 5.75 -3.20
C PHE A 218 9.83 5.04 -4.48
N ASN A 219 10.55 3.99 -4.85
CA ASN A 219 10.24 3.18 -6.01
C ASN A 219 10.50 1.70 -5.67
N ARG A 220 9.50 0.86 -5.81
CA ARG A 220 9.62 -0.59 -5.49
C ARG A 220 10.72 -1.28 -6.29
N LYS A 221 10.94 -0.90 -7.53
CA LYS A 221 11.98 -1.53 -8.38
C LYS A 221 13.40 -1.24 -7.91
N ILE A 222 13.57 -0.15 -7.14
CA ILE A 222 14.87 0.32 -6.65
C ILE A 222 15.06 -0.03 -5.19
N HIS A 223 14.02 0.20 -4.36
CA HIS A 223 14.13 0.16 -2.90
C HIS A 223 13.66 -1.16 -2.29
N VAL A 224 12.97 -2.02 -3.06
CA VAL A 224 12.50 -3.33 -2.56
C VAL A 224 13.35 -4.44 -3.18
N VAL A 225 13.95 -5.26 -2.32
CA VAL A 225 14.84 -6.33 -2.72
C VAL A 225 14.36 -7.67 -2.17
N GLU A 226 14.70 -8.75 -2.88
CA GLU A 226 14.46 -10.10 -2.36
C GLU A 226 15.26 -10.34 -1.07
N PRO A 227 14.71 -11.04 -0.07
CA PRO A 227 15.43 -11.38 1.14
C PRO A 227 16.70 -12.17 0.88
N PHE A 228 17.77 -11.79 1.52
CA PHE A 228 19.02 -12.51 1.54
C PHE A 228 19.51 -12.72 2.97
N ASP A 229 20.44 -13.66 3.17
CA ASP A 229 21.01 -13.94 4.48
C ASP A 229 21.90 -12.79 4.93
N ILE A 230 21.46 -12.08 5.98
CA ILE A 230 22.23 -10.96 6.56
C ILE A 230 23.41 -11.50 7.38
N PRO A 231 24.64 -11.13 7.03
CA PRO A 231 25.82 -11.59 7.74
C PRO A 231 25.74 -11.31 9.26
N ASN A 232 26.20 -12.26 10.09
CA ASN A 232 26.11 -12.15 11.55
C ASN A 232 26.94 -11.00 12.14
N ASN A 233 27.95 -10.54 11.42
CA ASN A 233 28.80 -9.40 11.81
C ASN A 233 28.19 -8.04 11.50
N TRP A 234 27.09 -7.98 10.72
CA TRP A 234 26.41 -6.71 10.50
C TRP A 234 25.65 -6.28 11.73
N PRO A 235 25.78 -5.01 12.16
CA PRO A 235 25.00 -4.49 13.28
C PRO A 235 23.52 -4.55 12.98
N LYS A 236 22.73 -5.12 13.88
CA LYS A 236 21.28 -5.19 13.80
C LYS A 236 20.64 -4.46 14.97
N PHE A 237 19.57 -3.76 14.73
CA PHE A 237 18.78 -3.07 15.74
C PHE A 237 17.31 -3.07 15.35
N ARG A 238 16.45 -2.73 16.28
CA ARG A 238 15.02 -2.61 16.04
C ARG A 238 14.50 -1.24 16.45
N ALA A 239 13.34 -0.86 15.90
CA ALA A 239 12.63 0.33 16.34
C ALA A 239 11.13 0.03 16.40
N CYS A 240 10.42 0.68 17.33
CA CYS A 240 9.02 0.42 17.59
C CYS A 240 8.27 1.72 17.86
N ASP A 241 7.13 1.86 17.19
CA ASP A 241 6.06 2.77 17.56
C ASP A 241 4.89 1.95 18.12
N TYR A 242 4.61 2.11 19.43
CA TYR A 242 3.65 1.29 20.14
C TYR A 242 2.30 1.98 20.32
N GLY A 243 1.23 1.34 19.88
CA GLY A 243 -0.15 1.73 20.15
C GLY A 243 -1.01 0.53 20.58
N TYR A 244 -1.74 0.62 21.69
CA TYR A 244 -2.71 -0.40 22.06
C TYR A 244 -4.04 -0.23 21.31
N GLY A 245 -4.56 1.00 21.26
CA GLY A 245 -5.81 1.35 20.58
C GLY A 245 -5.68 1.57 19.07
N SER A 246 -4.45 1.70 18.60
CA SER A 246 -4.03 1.77 17.19
C SER A 246 -3.14 0.59 16.86
N TYR A 247 -2.56 0.61 15.67
CA TYR A 247 -1.54 -0.38 15.32
C TYR A 247 -0.21 -0.10 16.04
N THR A 248 0.56 -1.16 16.28
CA THR A 248 1.94 -1.11 16.70
C THR A 248 2.80 -1.52 15.51
N GLY A 249 3.77 -0.68 15.14
CA GLY A 249 4.77 -0.97 14.13
C GLY A 249 6.12 -1.29 14.77
N VAL A 250 6.74 -2.41 14.38
CA VAL A 250 8.13 -2.74 14.73
C VAL A 250 8.88 -3.02 13.45
N VAL A 251 10.07 -2.44 13.31
CA VAL A 251 10.98 -2.70 12.19
C VAL A 251 12.33 -3.17 12.71
N TRP A 252 12.94 -4.14 12.01
CA TRP A 252 14.31 -4.59 12.24
C TRP A 252 15.19 -4.14 11.10
N ILE A 253 16.31 -3.54 11.44
CA ILE A 253 17.21 -2.89 10.52
C ILE A 253 18.62 -3.42 10.71
N ALA A 254 19.26 -3.85 9.63
CA ALA A 254 20.67 -4.16 9.57
C ALA A 254 21.45 -3.01 8.92
N VAL A 255 22.72 -2.90 9.28
CA VAL A 255 23.62 -1.90 8.69
C VAL A 255 24.72 -2.62 7.94
N ALA A 256 24.77 -2.42 6.63
CA ALA A 256 25.82 -2.97 5.78
C ALA A 256 27.15 -2.21 5.97
N PRO A 257 28.29 -2.77 5.53
CA PRO A 257 29.61 -2.16 5.70
C PRO A 257 29.77 -0.77 5.06
N ASP A 258 29.01 -0.50 4.00
CA ASP A 258 28.95 0.79 3.28
C ASP A 258 27.94 1.77 3.89
N GLU A 259 27.39 1.43 5.07
CA GLU A 259 26.37 2.18 5.80
C GLU A 259 24.95 2.17 5.15
N GLN A 260 24.72 1.34 4.13
CA GLN A 260 23.36 1.12 3.64
C GLN A 260 22.51 0.46 4.74
N LEU A 261 21.28 0.92 4.90
CA LEU A 261 20.31 0.33 5.82
C LEU A 261 19.45 -0.70 5.10
N ILE A 262 19.32 -1.87 5.70
CA ILE A 262 18.45 -2.94 5.20
C ILE A 262 17.33 -3.14 6.20
N VAL A 263 16.09 -2.76 5.87
CA VAL A 263 14.91 -3.10 6.65
C VAL A 263 14.51 -4.52 6.28
N TYR A 264 14.86 -5.50 7.11
CA TYR A 264 14.77 -6.91 6.75
C TYR A 264 13.58 -7.65 7.35
N ARG A 265 12.89 -7.02 8.30
CA ARG A 265 11.72 -7.60 8.98
C ARG A 265 10.83 -6.50 9.53
N GLU A 266 9.53 -6.75 9.52
CA GLU A 266 8.53 -5.92 10.19
C GLU A 266 7.59 -6.77 11.06
N MET A 267 6.97 -6.12 12.04
CA MET A 267 5.81 -6.64 12.76
C MET A 267 4.76 -5.53 12.82
N TYR A 268 3.53 -5.86 12.44
CA TYR A 268 2.44 -4.89 12.41
C TYR A 268 1.20 -5.52 13.04
N VAL A 269 0.90 -5.13 14.27
CA VAL A 269 -0.11 -5.76 15.13
C VAL A 269 -0.93 -4.71 15.85
N SER A 270 -2.14 -5.06 16.28
CA SER A 270 -3.02 -4.19 17.06
C SER A 270 -3.59 -4.90 18.26
N LYS A 271 -4.00 -4.15 19.28
CA LYS A 271 -4.62 -4.66 20.51
C LYS A 271 -3.75 -5.66 21.30
N VAL A 272 -2.43 -5.50 21.23
CA VAL A 272 -1.44 -6.32 21.94
C VAL A 272 -0.92 -5.53 23.14
N LEU A 273 -0.88 -6.16 24.32
CA LEU A 273 -0.31 -5.54 25.52
C LEU A 273 1.22 -5.40 25.37
N ALA A 274 1.80 -4.40 26.02
CA ALA A 274 3.23 -4.12 25.91
C ALA A 274 4.10 -5.32 26.37
N THR A 275 3.66 -6.07 27.37
CA THR A 275 4.32 -7.29 27.85
C THR A 275 4.28 -8.41 26.81
N ASP A 276 3.13 -8.61 26.18
CA ASP A 276 2.94 -9.66 25.20
C ASP A 276 3.70 -9.31 23.90
N LEU A 277 3.73 -8.03 23.54
CA LEU A 277 4.56 -7.54 22.43
C LEU A 277 6.04 -7.80 22.69
N ALA A 278 6.51 -7.59 23.93
CA ALA A 278 7.91 -7.89 24.29
C ALA A 278 8.24 -9.37 24.10
N ASP A 279 7.34 -10.26 24.52
CA ASP A 279 7.51 -11.70 24.34
C ASP A 279 7.50 -12.09 22.86
N MET A 280 6.57 -11.54 22.06
CA MET A 280 6.52 -11.75 20.60
C MET A 280 7.80 -11.28 19.87
N ILE A 281 8.34 -10.13 20.28
CA ILE A 281 9.59 -9.59 19.72
C ILE A 281 10.74 -10.53 20.03
N LEU A 282 10.89 -10.97 21.28
CA LEU A 282 11.96 -11.86 21.69
C LEU A 282 11.87 -13.24 21.03
N GLU A 283 10.68 -13.78 20.88
CA GLU A 283 10.44 -15.02 20.13
C GLU A 283 10.84 -14.87 18.65
N THR A 284 10.46 -13.75 18.04
CA THR A 284 10.81 -13.44 16.64
C THR A 284 12.33 -13.30 16.45
N GLU A 285 13.03 -12.73 17.41
CA GLU A 285 14.48 -12.53 17.36
C GLU A 285 15.25 -13.84 17.62
N SER A 286 14.68 -14.76 18.42
CA SER A 286 15.31 -16.04 18.76
C SER A 286 16.77 -15.87 19.21
N GLU A 287 17.72 -16.39 18.42
CA GLU A 287 19.17 -16.31 18.71
C GLU A 287 19.85 -15.10 18.02
N GLU A 288 19.08 -14.25 17.37
CA GLU A 288 19.61 -13.12 16.63
C GLU A 288 20.20 -12.05 17.56
N LYS A 289 21.41 -11.58 17.26
CA LYS A 289 22.09 -10.55 18.08
C LYS A 289 21.60 -9.16 17.73
N ILE A 290 20.59 -8.67 18.43
CA ILE A 290 20.11 -7.30 18.32
C ILE A 290 20.90 -6.39 19.28
N ARG A 291 21.59 -5.40 18.74
CA ARG A 291 22.45 -4.48 19.55
C ARG A 291 21.61 -3.66 20.52
N TYR A 292 20.47 -3.10 20.05
CA TYR A 292 19.54 -2.32 20.86
C TYR A 292 18.19 -2.19 20.17
N GLY A 293 17.19 -1.76 20.93
CA GLY A 293 15.91 -1.32 20.43
C GLY A 293 15.70 0.17 20.70
N VAL A 294 14.91 0.83 19.84
CA VAL A 294 14.46 2.22 20.01
C VAL A 294 12.94 2.22 20.10
N LEU A 295 12.41 2.89 21.11
CA LEU A 295 10.97 2.90 21.38
C LEU A 295 10.50 4.34 21.59
N ASP A 296 9.27 4.65 21.20
CA ASP A 296 8.69 5.98 21.45
C ASP A 296 8.92 6.39 22.92
N SER A 297 9.52 7.56 23.10
CA SER A 297 9.87 8.09 24.42
C SER A 297 8.67 8.35 25.34
N SER A 298 7.45 8.50 24.80
CA SER A 298 6.24 8.64 25.62
C SER A 298 5.96 7.43 26.51
N LEU A 299 6.48 6.27 26.14
CA LEU A 299 6.26 5.01 26.87
C LEU A 299 7.08 4.90 28.17
N TRP A 300 8.04 5.80 28.40
CA TRP A 300 8.72 5.97 29.68
C TRP A 300 7.94 6.82 30.67
N HIS A 301 6.89 7.53 30.24
CA HIS A 301 6.04 8.28 31.15
C HIS A 301 5.21 7.31 32.00
N LYS A 302 5.28 7.48 33.33
CA LYS A 302 4.47 6.70 34.26
C LYS A 302 3.00 7.14 34.16
N ARG A 303 2.11 6.16 34.08
CA ARG A 303 0.67 6.39 34.12
C ARG A 303 0.18 6.23 35.55
N GLY A 304 0.03 7.35 36.27
CA GLY A 304 -0.35 7.39 37.69
C GLY A 304 0.84 7.39 38.64
N ASP A 305 0.58 7.47 39.94
CA ASP A 305 1.60 7.66 40.99
C ASP A 305 2.38 6.40 41.34
N THR A 306 1.91 5.23 40.91
CA THR A 306 2.53 3.94 41.30
C THR A 306 2.54 2.96 40.12
N GLY A 307 3.72 2.43 39.83
CA GLY A 307 3.93 1.34 38.86
C GLY A 307 5.01 1.62 37.79
N PRO A 308 5.51 0.57 37.13
CA PRO A 308 6.48 0.71 36.06
C PRO A 308 5.82 1.30 34.79
N SER A 309 6.57 2.10 34.06
CA SER A 309 6.17 2.57 32.71
C SER A 309 6.04 1.39 31.75
N LEU A 310 5.37 1.59 30.60
CA LEU A 310 5.24 0.52 29.60
C LEU A 310 6.60 0.06 29.08
N ALA A 311 7.55 0.98 28.90
CA ALA A 311 8.91 0.65 28.50
C ALA A 311 9.62 -0.20 29.57
N GLU A 312 9.49 0.16 30.86
CA GLU A 312 10.06 -0.64 31.97
C GLU A 312 9.47 -2.04 32.05
N GLN A 313 8.14 -2.21 31.79
CA GLN A 313 7.50 -3.53 31.75
C GLN A 313 8.09 -4.41 30.64
N MET A 314 8.32 -3.86 29.45
CA MET A 314 8.96 -4.58 28.34
C MET A 314 10.42 -4.93 28.66
N ILE A 315 11.16 -4.02 29.32
CA ILE A 315 12.56 -4.24 29.71
C ILE A 315 12.68 -5.36 30.76
N VAL A 316 11.77 -5.43 31.72
CA VAL A 316 11.72 -6.51 32.71
C VAL A 316 11.53 -7.89 32.05
N ARG A 317 10.81 -7.96 30.93
CA ARG A 317 10.68 -9.17 30.10
C ARG A 317 11.94 -9.53 29.30
N GLY A 318 12.97 -8.68 29.33
CA GLY A 318 14.22 -8.88 28.58
C GLY A 318 14.31 -8.12 27.27
N CYS A 319 13.21 -7.50 26.82
CA CYS A 319 13.18 -6.70 25.61
C CYS A 319 13.74 -5.29 25.87
N ARG A 320 15.03 -5.12 25.59
CA ARG A 320 15.77 -3.88 25.92
C ARG A 320 15.43 -2.76 24.94
N TRP A 321 15.18 -1.55 25.50
CA TRP A 321 14.83 -0.36 24.74
C TRP A 321 15.61 0.87 25.22
N ARG A 322 15.79 1.81 24.32
CA ARG A 322 16.17 3.19 24.61
C ARG A 322 15.14 4.14 24.03
N PRO A 323 14.94 5.34 24.61
CA PRO A 323 13.96 6.29 24.11
C PRO A 323 14.36 6.84 22.73
N ALA A 324 13.36 7.01 21.87
CA ALA A 324 13.50 7.74 20.62
C ALA A 324 13.73 9.24 20.89
N ASP A 325 14.42 9.92 19.98
CA ASP A 325 14.60 11.35 20.03
C ASP A 325 13.27 12.07 19.74
N ARG A 326 12.83 12.91 20.68
CA ARG A 326 11.66 13.78 20.61
C ARG A 326 12.02 15.27 20.75
N SER A 327 13.26 15.63 20.57
CA SER A 327 13.67 17.03 20.54
C SER A 327 12.90 17.83 19.49
N LYS A 328 12.77 19.13 19.69
CA LYS A 328 12.09 20.01 18.72
C LYS A 328 12.73 19.86 17.34
N GLY A 329 11.92 19.55 16.33
CA GLY A 329 12.38 19.33 14.96
C GLY A 329 12.82 17.89 14.63
N SER A 330 12.83 16.96 15.60
CA SER A 330 13.24 15.56 15.36
C SER A 330 12.37 14.84 14.31
N ARG A 331 11.07 15.19 14.19
CA ARG A 331 10.19 14.63 13.16
C ARG A 331 10.64 15.04 11.77
N VAL A 332 10.85 16.34 11.54
CA VAL A 332 11.33 16.88 10.26
C VAL A 332 12.71 16.35 9.93
N SER A 333 13.62 16.31 10.91
CA SER A 333 14.96 15.75 10.73
C SER A 333 14.93 14.28 10.36
N GLY A 334 14.06 13.49 10.99
CA GLY A 334 13.89 12.07 10.69
C GLY A 334 13.26 11.83 9.32
N LYS A 335 12.27 12.64 8.91
CA LYS A 335 11.73 12.62 7.56
C LYS A 335 12.84 12.89 6.53
N ASN A 336 13.60 13.95 6.72
CA ASN A 336 14.69 14.33 5.82
C ASN A 336 15.80 13.25 5.76
N GLU A 337 16.07 12.56 6.87
CA GLU A 337 17.01 11.44 6.87
C GLU A 337 16.50 10.26 6.05
N ILE A 338 15.19 9.93 6.12
CA ILE A 338 14.58 8.93 5.26
C ILE A 338 14.67 9.35 3.78
N HIS A 339 14.33 10.60 3.44
CA HIS A 339 14.50 11.15 2.10
C HIS A 339 15.93 10.94 1.57
N ARG A 340 16.91 11.37 2.36
CA ARG A 340 18.33 11.23 1.98
C ARG A 340 18.73 9.77 1.74
N ARG A 341 18.14 8.83 2.45
CA ARG A 341 18.46 7.41 2.31
C ARG A 341 17.72 6.73 1.15
N LEU A 342 16.58 7.27 0.76
CA LEU A 342 15.86 6.82 -0.44
C LEU A 342 16.44 7.40 -1.73
N GLN A 343 17.20 8.49 -1.68
CA GLN A 343 17.88 9.01 -2.87
C GLN A 343 18.89 8.00 -3.41
N VAL A 344 18.86 7.81 -4.72
CA VAL A 344 19.84 7.00 -5.45
C VAL A 344 21.11 7.81 -5.61
N ASP A 345 22.22 7.25 -5.20
CA ASP A 345 23.54 7.86 -5.38
C ASP A 345 23.92 7.83 -6.87
N GLU A 346 24.29 8.99 -7.43
CA GLU A 346 24.59 9.13 -8.86
C GLU A 346 25.82 8.30 -9.33
N PHE A 347 26.71 7.93 -8.40
CA PHE A 347 27.92 7.18 -8.74
C PHE A 347 27.77 5.68 -8.56
N THR A 348 27.01 5.24 -7.54
CA THR A 348 26.81 3.81 -7.26
C THR A 348 25.53 3.26 -7.89
N GLU A 349 24.63 4.15 -8.31
CA GLU A 349 23.27 3.83 -8.79
C GLU A 349 22.45 3.06 -7.75
N GLU A 350 22.84 3.12 -6.47
CA GLU A 350 22.18 2.41 -5.39
C GLU A 350 21.62 3.38 -4.33
N PRO A 351 20.46 3.06 -3.72
CA PRO A 351 19.92 3.82 -2.60
C PRO A 351 20.68 3.51 -1.32
N ARG A 352 20.65 4.42 -0.35
CA ARG A 352 21.25 4.20 0.98
C ARG A 352 20.32 3.44 1.95
N MET A 353 19.15 3.03 1.48
CA MET A 353 18.22 2.18 2.23
C MET A 353 17.43 1.30 1.27
N VAL A 354 17.36 0.01 1.61
CA VAL A 354 16.52 -0.98 0.94
C VAL A 354 15.63 -1.71 1.94
N ILE A 355 14.55 -2.26 1.45
CA ILE A 355 13.52 -2.93 2.24
C ILE A 355 13.32 -4.32 1.64
N PHE A 356 13.33 -5.36 2.45
CA PHE A 356 13.00 -6.70 1.98
C PHE A 356 11.53 -6.81 1.61
N ASP A 357 11.23 -7.56 0.56
CA ASP A 357 9.88 -7.70 0.01
C ASP A 357 8.86 -8.33 0.96
N ASN A 358 9.32 -8.97 2.04
CA ASN A 358 8.48 -9.49 3.13
C ASN A 358 7.96 -8.39 4.07
N CYS A 359 8.50 -7.17 4.02
CA CYS A 359 8.03 -6.00 4.78
C CYS A 359 6.86 -5.30 4.06
N LYS A 360 5.79 -6.04 3.83
CA LYS A 360 4.67 -5.63 2.95
C LYS A 360 3.93 -4.38 3.44
N ASN A 361 3.76 -4.26 4.76
CA ASN A 361 3.04 -3.10 5.31
C ASN A 361 3.85 -1.82 5.19
N LEU A 362 5.15 -1.84 5.50
CA LEU A 362 6.03 -0.68 5.33
C LEU A 362 6.12 -0.27 3.86
N ILE A 363 6.27 -1.24 2.94
CA ILE A 363 6.32 -1.02 1.49
C ILE A 363 5.02 -0.38 1.00
N SER A 364 3.88 -0.72 1.59
CA SER A 364 2.59 -0.12 1.26
C SER A 364 2.39 1.26 1.89
N GLN A 365 2.80 1.44 3.15
CA GLN A 365 2.60 2.70 3.89
C GLN A 365 3.50 3.83 3.37
N LEU A 366 4.79 3.55 3.12
CA LEU A 366 5.78 4.60 2.84
C LEU A 366 5.40 5.51 1.67
N PRO A 367 4.99 5.01 0.50
CA PRO A 367 4.55 5.85 -0.62
C PRO A 367 3.16 6.46 -0.43
N ALA A 368 2.40 5.98 0.55
CA ALA A 368 1.03 6.41 0.80
C ALA A 368 0.93 7.57 1.79
N ILE A 369 1.96 7.82 2.60
CA ILE A 369 1.96 8.85 3.64
C ILE A 369 1.93 10.24 3.00
N PRO A 370 0.88 11.06 3.25
CA PRO A 370 0.80 12.40 2.73
C PRO A 370 1.61 13.40 3.57
N LEU A 371 1.99 14.50 2.97
CA LEU A 371 2.49 15.67 3.68
C LEU A 371 1.37 16.31 4.51
N ASP A 372 1.71 16.84 5.68
CA ASP A 372 0.76 17.62 6.49
C ASP A 372 0.38 18.91 5.75
N LYS A 373 -0.92 19.15 5.60
CA LYS A 373 -1.44 20.33 4.87
C LYS A 373 -1.08 21.65 5.51
N ASN A 374 -0.88 21.66 6.85
CA ASN A 374 -0.56 22.87 7.62
C ASN A 374 0.95 23.03 7.81
N ASN A 375 1.70 21.95 7.75
CA ASN A 375 3.15 21.93 7.86
C ASN A 375 3.75 20.97 6.81
N PRO A 376 3.95 21.41 5.58
CA PRO A 376 4.48 20.56 4.48
C PRO A 376 5.90 20.01 4.74
N GLU A 377 6.58 20.49 5.77
CA GLU A 377 7.88 19.94 6.19
C GLU A 377 7.73 18.62 6.97
N ASP A 378 6.52 18.27 7.44
CA ASP A 378 6.22 17.04 8.19
C ASP A 378 5.20 16.18 7.44
N VAL A 379 4.98 14.96 7.91
CA VAL A 379 3.94 14.05 7.42
C VAL A 379 2.62 14.29 8.16
N ASP A 380 1.50 13.97 7.52
CA ASP A 380 0.18 14.03 8.16
C ASP A 380 0.06 12.93 9.24
N THR A 381 0.02 13.34 10.50
CA THR A 381 -0.11 12.47 11.67
C THR A 381 -1.46 11.79 11.82
N LYS A 382 -2.42 12.09 10.95
CA LYS A 382 -3.72 11.40 10.90
C LYS A 382 -3.71 10.20 9.95
N ALA A 383 -2.68 10.08 9.13
CA ALA A 383 -2.47 8.93 8.27
C ALA A 383 -2.02 7.71 9.10
N GLU A 384 -2.06 6.54 8.48
CA GLU A 384 -1.52 5.30 9.04
C GLU A 384 0.01 5.35 8.95
N ASP A 385 0.68 5.85 10.00
CA ASP A 385 2.11 6.20 10.00
C ASP A 385 2.96 5.37 10.98
N HIS A 386 2.41 4.33 11.62
CA HIS A 386 3.07 3.62 12.71
C HIS A 386 4.38 2.93 12.31
N LEU A 387 4.45 2.29 11.14
CA LEU A 387 5.71 1.69 10.66
C LEU A 387 6.69 2.76 10.17
N TYR A 388 6.18 3.85 9.59
CA TYR A 388 7.01 5.01 9.27
C TYR A 388 7.61 5.63 10.52
N ASP A 389 6.83 5.85 11.59
CA ASP A 389 7.34 6.41 12.84
C ASP A 389 8.37 5.47 13.48
N ALA A 390 8.12 4.15 13.48
CA ALA A 390 9.13 3.18 13.90
C ALA A 390 10.42 3.28 13.05
N LEU A 391 10.31 3.32 11.72
CA LEU A 391 11.45 3.50 10.83
C LEU A 391 12.19 4.82 11.13
N ARG A 392 11.47 5.91 11.30
CA ARG A 392 12.02 7.22 11.64
C ARG A 392 12.80 7.20 12.94
N TYR A 393 12.27 6.56 13.99
CA TYR A 393 13.01 6.38 15.25
C TYR A 393 14.31 5.60 15.04
N GLY A 394 14.24 4.56 14.21
CA GLY A 394 15.41 3.74 13.89
C GLY A 394 16.50 4.52 13.15
N VAL A 395 16.17 5.18 12.06
CA VAL A 395 17.16 5.90 11.22
C VAL A 395 17.83 7.05 11.96
N MET A 396 17.13 7.69 12.90
CA MET A 396 17.68 8.76 13.74
C MET A 396 18.77 8.29 14.71
N THR A 397 18.83 7.00 15.04
CA THR A 397 19.82 6.48 15.96
C THR A 397 21.08 5.93 15.31
N ARG A 398 21.02 5.55 14.05
CA ARG A 398 22.11 5.03 13.20
C ARG A 398 23.29 4.39 13.94
N PRO A 399 23.29 3.08 14.21
CA PRO A 399 24.49 2.45 14.74
C PRO A 399 25.60 2.51 13.70
N LYS A 400 26.80 2.90 14.11
CA LYS A 400 27.97 2.82 13.25
C LYS A 400 28.30 1.35 12.98
N SER A 401 28.77 1.04 11.78
CA SER A 401 29.30 -0.28 11.44
C SER A 401 30.52 -0.57 12.33
N SER A 402 30.73 -1.84 12.68
CA SER A 402 31.86 -2.26 13.53
C SER A 402 33.23 -2.10 12.85
N LEU A 403 33.26 -1.80 11.56
CA LEU A 403 34.50 -1.52 10.83
C LEU A 403 35.09 -0.14 11.16
N PHE A 404 34.30 0.72 11.78
CA PHE A 404 34.74 2.02 12.31
C PHE A 404 34.52 2.02 13.84
N ASP A 405 35.27 1.20 14.55
CA ASP A 405 35.48 1.44 15.98
C ASP A 405 36.22 2.77 16.12
N TYR A 406 35.44 3.82 16.28
CA TYR A 406 35.95 5.06 16.81
C TYR A 406 36.33 4.77 18.28
N THR A 407 37.58 4.42 18.53
CA THR A 407 38.16 4.60 19.84
C THR A 407 38.01 6.09 20.14
N PRO A 408 37.24 6.48 21.17
CA PRO A 408 37.24 7.87 21.58
C PRO A 408 38.69 8.17 21.95
N VAL A 409 39.34 9.06 21.19
CA VAL A 409 40.56 9.67 21.62
C VAL A 409 40.23 10.29 22.96
N SER A 410 40.75 9.66 24.05
CA SER A 410 40.66 10.22 25.37
C SER A 410 41.22 11.64 25.26
N ASN A 411 40.39 12.62 25.50
CA ASN A 411 40.76 14.01 25.63
C ASN A 411 41.60 14.13 26.90
N THR A 412 42.82 13.55 26.85
CA THR A 412 43.86 13.83 27.82
C THR A 412 44.55 15.08 27.36
N GLY A 413 44.17 16.22 27.94
CA GLY A 413 45.03 17.38 28.03
C GLY A 413 44.92 18.42 26.94
N PHE A 414 43.83 19.18 26.91
CA PHE A 414 44.01 20.61 26.75
C PHE A 414 44.25 21.20 28.14
N GLN A 415 45.51 21.24 28.60
CA GLN A 415 45.92 22.20 29.62
C GLN A 415 45.94 23.57 28.90
N VAL A 416 45.03 24.44 29.32
CA VAL A 416 45.08 25.85 29.02
C VAL A 416 46.38 26.36 29.65
N SER A 417 47.39 26.64 28.83
CA SER A 417 48.69 27.09 29.26
C SER A 417 48.74 28.60 29.60
N ASP A 418 47.60 29.26 29.71
CA ASP A 418 47.57 30.67 30.13
C ASP A 418 46.27 31.01 30.86
N ALA A 419 46.39 31.26 32.18
CA ALA A 419 45.31 31.62 33.07
C ALA A 419 45.04 33.15 33.10
N THR A 420 45.48 33.91 32.10
CA THR A 420 45.45 35.38 32.13
C THR A 420 44.51 36.05 31.15
N PHE A 421 43.66 35.33 30.40
CA PHE A 421 42.61 35.97 29.61
C PHE A 421 41.25 35.60 30.15
N GLY A 422 40.89 36.24 31.29
CA GLY A 422 39.53 36.43 31.67
C GLY A 422 39.00 37.73 31.04
N TYR A 423 38.01 37.61 30.13
CA TYR A 423 36.87 38.52 29.95
C TYR A 423 35.86 37.78 29.08
#